data_3762149e75e5cd75cd5c5844dfddfd47
#
_entry.id   3762149e75e5cd75cd5c5844dfddfd47
#
_cell.length_a   1.000
_cell.length_b   1.000
_cell.length_c   1.000
_cell.angle_alpha   90.00
_cell.angle_beta   90.00
_cell.angle_gamma   90.00
#
_symmetry.space_group_name_H-M   'P 1'
#
loop_
_entity.id
_entity.type
_entity.pdbx_description
1 polymer ?
#
loop_
_entity_poly.entity_id
_entity_poly.type
_entity_poly.pdbx_seq_one_letter_code
_entity_poly.pdbx_strand_id
1 'polypeptide(L)'
;IRSDEELAEMIESVREHGVLVPGIVRKRKEGGYEIIAGHTRKHVCEILGFETMPVFVKEMDDDEASLVMVDSNIQRENIRPSEKAKAYKIKYDAMKNQGKAGNSLKMMSEESGENYKLIQRYIWLARLNDDLLALVDNKQLGMVQGVSLSVLQEKEQEAVYDAICRHKMKLSTVQANTIKHLSIDGKLNEQILERYLTSAQKQKRKKEITLKNERLSEYFEEETTEEEMMNIIFELLETWKRKKGSAQNE
;
A
#
# COMPACT_ATOMS: atom_id res chain seq x y z
N ILE A 1 16.97 -0.30 -1.44
CA ILE A 1 18.16 0.33 -0.82
C ILE A 1 17.78 0.51 0.64
N ARG A 2 18.62 0.04 1.58
CA ARG A 2 18.42 0.24 3.02
C ARG A 2 18.61 1.72 3.35
N SER A 3 17.99 2.17 4.45
CA SER A 3 18.27 3.51 4.96
C SER A 3 19.73 3.61 5.42
N ASP A 4 20.27 4.83 5.45
CA ASP A 4 21.65 5.06 5.90
C ASP A 4 21.85 4.61 7.36
N GLU A 5 20.78 4.69 8.18
CA GLU A 5 20.78 4.21 9.56
C GLU A 5 20.90 2.68 9.65
N GLU A 6 20.08 1.92 8.88
CA GLU A 6 20.16 0.45 8.83
C GLU A 6 21.52 -0.04 8.31
N LEU A 7 22.14 0.72 7.41
CA LEU A 7 23.47 0.41 6.90
C LEU A 7 24.53 0.65 7.99
N ALA A 8 24.45 1.75 8.73
CA ALA A 8 25.35 2.07 9.82
C ALA A 8 25.31 1.03 10.96
N GLU A 9 24.11 0.61 11.36
CA GLU A 9 23.92 -0.46 12.36
C GLU A 9 24.56 -1.79 11.89
N MET A 10 24.39 -2.12 10.61
CA MET A 10 24.98 -3.33 10.04
C MET A 10 26.53 -3.25 9.98
N ILE A 11 27.08 -2.09 9.66
CA ILE A 11 28.55 -1.87 9.65
C ILE A 11 29.10 -2.11 11.06
N GLU A 12 28.48 -1.57 12.08
CA GLU A 12 28.92 -1.74 13.47
C GLU A 12 28.82 -3.20 13.91
N SER A 13 27.70 -3.86 13.64
CA SER A 13 27.49 -5.28 13.94
C SER A 13 28.53 -6.18 13.26
N VAL A 14 28.81 -5.93 11.97
CA VAL A 14 29.81 -6.73 11.23
C VAL A 14 31.23 -6.42 11.71
N ARG A 15 31.52 -5.19 12.12
CA ARG A 15 32.82 -4.82 12.71
C ARG A 15 33.11 -5.58 14.03
N GLU A 16 32.09 -5.67 14.90
CA GLU A 16 32.24 -6.30 16.23
C GLU A 16 32.20 -7.83 16.17
N HIS A 17 31.30 -8.39 15.38
CA HIS A 17 30.97 -9.82 15.43
C HIS A 17 31.29 -10.57 14.13
N GLY A 18 31.75 -9.88 13.09
CA GLY A 18 31.89 -10.46 11.77
C GLY A 18 30.52 -10.70 11.10
N VAL A 19 30.53 -11.44 9.99
CA VAL A 19 29.30 -11.79 9.26
C VAL A 19 28.66 -13.01 9.91
N LEU A 20 27.70 -12.78 10.83
CA LEU A 20 27.00 -13.84 11.57
C LEU A 20 26.12 -14.73 10.69
N VAL A 21 25.49 -14.16 9.68
CA VAL A 21 24.63 -14.89 8.73
C VAL A 21 25.29 -14.90 7.36
N PRO A 22 25.73 -16.06 6.85
CA PRO A 22 26.37 -16.17 5.53
C PRO A 22 25.46 -15.68 4.39
N GLY A 23 26.08 -15.21 3.30
CA GLY A 23 25.36 -14.96 2.05
C GLY A 23 24.97 -16.27 1.35
N ILE A 24 24.08 -16.20 0.36
CA ILE A 24 23.74 -17.31 -0.51
C ILE A 24 24.25 -17.01 -1.90
N VAL A 25 25.02 -17.94 -2.48
CA VAL A 25 25.59 -17.81 -3.82
C VAL A 25 25.33 -19.08 -4.63
N ARG A 26 25.32 -18.95 -5.97
CA ARG A 26 25.40 -20.08 -6.90
C ARG A 26 26.62 -19.98 -7.80
N LYS A 27 27.07 -21.10 -8.34
CA LYS A 27 28.15 -21.12 -9.34
C LYS A 27 27.66 -20.55 -10.66
N ARG A 28 28.48 -19.72 -11.31
CA ARG A 28 28.25 -19.28 -12.69
C ARG A 28 28.81 -20.29 -13.67
N LYS A 29 28.17 -20.42 -14.83
CA LYS A 29 28.66 -21.27 -15.94
C LYS A 29 30.04 -20.82 -16.46
N GLU A 30 30.30 -19.52 -16.41
CA GLU A 30 31.52 -18.88 -16.89
C GLU A 30 32.64 -18.79 -15.82
N GLY A 31 32.42 -19.40 -14.67
CA GLY A 31 33.31 -19.34 -13.51
C GLY A 31 32.93 -18.26 -12.49
N GLY A 32 33.36 -18.45 -11.26
CA GLY A 32 33.00 -17.57 -10.13
C GLY A 32 31.62 -17.86 -9.56
N TYR A 33 31.12 -16.90 -8.75
CA TYR A 33 29.87 -17.02 -8.03
C TYR A 33 28.94 -15.84 -8.30
N GLU A 34 27.66 -16.09 -8.31
CA GLU A 34 26.61 -15.10 -8.33
C GLU A 34 25.94 -15.03 -6.95
N ILE A 35 25.82 -13.83 -6.39
CA ILE A 35 25.18 -13.62 -5.10
C ILE A 35 23.66 -13.58 -5.33
N ILE A 36 22.95 -14.47 -4.65
CA ILE A 36 21.50 -14.54 -4.66
C ILE A 36 20.92 -13.78 -3.46
N ALA A 37 21.55 -13.91 -2.28
CA ALA A 37 21.18 -13.16 -1.10
C ALA A 37 22.41 -12.73 -0.30
N GLY A 38 22.38 -11.51 0.27
CA GLY A 38 23.47 -10.98 1.08
C GLY A 38 24.27 -9.84 0.45
N HIS A 39 23.77 -9.18 -0.60
CA HIS A 39 24.42 -8.04 -1.26
C HIS A 39 24.83 -6.91 -0.30
N THR A 40 23.97 -6.57 0.67
CA THR A 40 24.30 -5.55 1.68
C THR A 40 25.44 -5.98 2.57
N ARG A 41 25.49 -7.27 2.98
CA ARG A 41 26.60 -7.82 3.78
C ARG A 41 27.92 -7.78 3.01
N LYS A 42 27.89 -8.14 1.71
CA LYS A 42 29.05 -8.00 0.84
C LYS A 42 29.55 -6.55 0.80
N HIS A 43 28.64 -5.61 0.59
CA HIS A 43 28.99 -4.18 0.55
C HIS A 43 29.58 -3.70 1.89
N VAL A 44 29.03 -4.14 3.02
CA VAL A 44 29.58 -3.84 4.36
C VAL A 44 30.98 -4.44 4.54
N CYS A 45 31.22 -5.68 4.07
CA CYS A 45 32.55 -6.28 4.10
C CYS A 45 33.56 -5.47 3.27
N GLU A 46 33.13 -4.97 2.09
CA GLU A 46 33.97 -4.09 1.25
C GLU A 46 34.31 -2.77 1.95
N ILE A 47 33.34 -2.13 2.62
CA ILE A 47 33.58 -0.90 3.42
C ILE A 47 34.54 -1.16 4.56
N LEU A 48 34.47 -2.31 5.21
CA LEU A 48 35.34 -2.69 6.32
C LEU A 48 36.69 -3.25 5.88
N GLY A 49 36.92 -3.42 4.58
CA GLY A 49 38.18 -3.96 4.03
C GLY A 49 38.32 -5.47 4.23
N PHE A 50 37.26 -6.23 4.39
CA PHE A 50 37.32 -7.70 4.49
C PHE A 50 37.55 -8.29 3.11
N GLU A 51 38.59 -9.12 2.96
CA GLU A 51 38.93 -9.79 1.69
C GLU A 51 37.90 -10.87 1.32
N THR A 52 37.25 -11.46 2.28
CA THR A 52 36.31 -12.58 2.10
C THR A 52 35.04 -12.40 2.94
N MET A 53 33.96 -13.00 2.48
CA MET A 53 32.69 -13.09 3.20
C MET A 53 32.22 -14.56 3.25
N PRO A 54 31.72 -15.06 4.38
CA PRO A 54 31.15 -16.40 4.45
C PRO A 54 29.89 -16.51 3.61
N VAL A 55 29.80 -17.59 2.80
CA VAL A 55 28.66 -17.85 1.91
C VAL A 55 28.26 -19.33 1.91
N PHE A 56 26.99 -19.60 1.72
CA PHE A 56 26.49 -20.91 1.35
C PHE A 56 26.44 -21.01 -0.20
N VAL A 57 27.18 -21.97 -0.75
CA VAL A 57 27.12 -22.28 -2.18
C VAL A 57 25.99 -23.28 -2.39
N LYS A 58 24.96 -22.88 -3.15
CA LYS A 58 23.84 -23.75 -3.53
C LYS A 58 23.82 -23.94 -5.03
N GLU A 59 23.54 -25.16 -5.46
CA GLU A 59 23.19 -25.43 -6.85
C GLU A 59 21.71 -25.14 -7.05
N MET A 60 21.40 -24.24 -7.96
CA MET A 60 20.02 -23.84 -8.26
C MET A 60 19.94 -23.28 -9.68
N ASP A 61 18.81 -23.50 -10.33
CA ASP A 61 18.48 -22.89 -11.61
C ASP A 61 18.04 -21.41 -11.47
N ASP A 62 17.70 -20.76 -12.58
CA ASP A 62 17.32 -19.34 -12.57
C ASP A 62 15.98 -19.09 -11.85
N ASP A 63 15.05 -20.02 -11.93
CA ASP A 63 13.75 -19.90 -11.26
C ASP A 63 13.92 -20.08 -9.73
N GLU A 64 14.69 -21.09 -9.32
CA GLU A 64 15.03 -21.31 -7.91
C GLU A 64 15.84 -20.15 -7.31
N ALA A 65 16.80 -19.60 -8.06
CA ALA A 65 17.57 -18.44 -7.64
C ALA A 65 16.66 -17.21 -7.44
N SER A 66 15.73 -17.00 -8.35
CA SER A 66 14.72 -15.92 -8.26
C SER A 66 13.83 -16.10 -7.04
N LEU A 67 13.39 -17.31 -6.73
CA LEU A 67 12.59 -17.60 -5.54
C LEU A 67 13.36 -17.29 -4.24
N VAL A 68 14.61 -17.76 -4.12
CA VAL A 68 15.46 -17.51 -2.93
C VAL A 68 15.74 -16.02 -2.76
N MET A 69 15.99 -15.29 -3.86
CA MET A 69 16.19 -13.84 -3.82
C MET A 69 14.94 -13.12 -3.32
N VAL A 70 13.78 -13.50 -3.82
CA VAL A 70 12.49 -12.93 -3.43
C VAL A 70 12.19 -13.20 -1.96
N ASP A 71 12.37 -14.43 -1.49
CA ASP A 71 12.12 -14.81 -0.09
C ASP A 71 13.03 -14.04 0.87
N SER A 72 14.32 -13.90 0.52
CA SER A 72 15.26 -13.08 1.30
C SER A 72 14.86 -11.60 1.37
N ASN A 73 14.20 -11.08 0.34
CA ASN A 73 13.72 -9.71 0.31
C ASN A 73 12.41 -9.55 1.11
N ILE A 74 11.47 -10.50 1.02
CA ILE A 74 10.18 -10.47 1.74
C ILE A 74 10.38 -10.50 3.26
N GLN A 75 11.43 -11.17 3.74
CA GLN A 75 11.74 -11.32 5.17
C GLN A 75 12.36 -10.07 5.81
N ARG A 76 12.53 -8.97 5.07
CA ARG A 76 13.02 -7.71 5.64
C ARG A 76 11.93 -7.05 6.48
N GLU A 77 12.30 -6.52 7.65
CA GLU A 77 11.35 -5.87 8.58
C GLU A 77 10.64 -4.65 7.97
N ASN A 78 11.35 -3.85 7.16
CA ASN A 78 10.85 -2.59 6.60
C ASN A 78 10.63 -2.63 5.07
N ILE A 79 10.14 -3.76 4.53
CA ILE A 79 9.84 -3.86 3.10
C ILE A 79 8.66 -2.96 2.72
N ARG A 80 8.81 -2.16 1.67
CA ARG A 80 7.72 -1.32 1.15
C ARG A 80 6.61 -2.18 0.54
N PRO A 81 5.33 -1.73 0.65
CA PRO A 81 4.22 -2.42 0.01
C PRO A 81 4.44 -2.72 -1.48
N SER A 82 5.02 -1.79 -2.24
CA SER A 82 5.35 -1.96 -3.66
C SER A 82 6.39 -3.05 -3.89
N GLU A 83 7.46 -3.08 -3.10
CA GLU A 83 8.52 -4.10 -3.19
C GLU A 83 7.95 -5.48 -2.84
N LYS A 84 7.13 -5.56 -1.78
CA LYS A 84 6.47 -6.79 -1.36
C LYS A 84 5.49 -7.29 -2.40
N ALA A 85 4.76 -6.39 -3.06
CA ALA A 85 3.85 -6.72 -4.16
C ALA A 85 4.60 -7.33 -5.36
N LYS A 86 5.67 -6.67 -5.81
CA LYS A 86 6.52 -7.15 -6.91
C LYS A 86 7.17 -8.50 -6.56
N ALA A 87 7.65 -8.65 -5.32
CA ALA A 87 8.25 -9.89 -4.83
C ALA A 87 7.26 -11.06 -4.85
N TYR A 88 6.06 -10.89 -4.29
CA TYR A 88 5.03 -11.93 -4.34
C TYR A 88 4.56 -12.23 -5.75
N LYS A 89 4.50 -11.25 -6.64
CA LYS A 89 4.14 -11.48 -8.05
C LYS A 89 5.18 -12.35 -8.75
N ILE A 90 6.48 -12.07 -8.59
CA ILE A 90 7.58 -12.87 -9.16
C ILE A 90 7.51 -14.31 -8.62
N LYS A 91 7.37 -14.47 -7.30
CA LYS A 91 7.27 -15.80 -6.66
C LYS A 91 6.07 -16.58 -7.19
N TYR A 92 4.92 -15.96 -7.30
CA TYR A 92 3.70 -16.57 -7.81
C TYR A 92 3.86 -17.03 -9.28
N ASP A 93 4.46 -16.19 -10.13
CA ASP A 93 4.68 -16.50 -11.54
C ASP A 93 5.68 -17.65 -11.71
N ALA A 94 6.78 -17.66 -10.96
CA ALA A 94 7.75 -18.73 -10.96
C ALA A 94 7.12 -20.08 -10.54
N MET A 95 6.34 -20.10 -9.47
CA MET A 95 5.63 -21.29 -9.01
C MET A 95 4.60 -21.79 -10.04
N LYS A 96 3.93 -20.87 -10.74
CA LYS A 96 2.99 -21.20 -11.81
C LYS A 96 3.69 -21.89 -12.99
N ASN A 97 4.86 -21.40 -13.38
CA ASN A 97 5.66 -21.96 -14.46
C ASN A 97 6.17 -23.37 -14.13
N GLN A 98 6.41 -23.68 -12.85
CA GLN A 98 6.76 -25.03 -12.36
C GLN A 98 5.56 -26.01 -12.28
N GLY A 99 4.40 -25.67 -12.83
CA GLY A 99 3.21 -26.52 -12.81
C GLY A 99 2.43 -26.56 -11.48
N LYS A 100 2.78 -25.72 -10.51
CA LYS A 100 2.16 -25.66 -9.18
C LYS A 100 0.99 -24.68 -9.08
N ALA A 101 0.44 -24.25 -10.21
CA ALA A 101 -0.52 -23.13 -10.30
C ALA A 101 -1.75 -23.27 -9.38
N GLY A 102 -2.28 -24.48 -9.16
CA GLY A 102 -3.49 -24.70 -8.36
C GLY A 102 -3.31 -24.50 -6.84
N ASN A 103 -2.07 -24.59 -6.33
CA ASN A 103 -1.75 -24.53 -4.89
C ASN A 103 -0.77 -23.41 -4.53
N SER A 104 -0.31 -22.61 -5.50
CA SER A 104 0.75 -21.62 -5.27
C SER A 104 0.46 -20.67 -4.12
N LEU A 105 -0.76 -20.10 -4.04
CA LEU A 105 -1.14 -19.17 -2.96
C LEU A 105 -1.14 -19.85 -1.59
N LYS A 106 -1.58 -21.10 -1.51
CA LYS A 106 -1.59 -21.85 -0.26
C LYS A 106 -0.17 -22.17 0.19
N MET A 107 0.68 -22.63 -0.72
CA MET A 107 2.10 -22.91 -0.45
C MET A 107 2.82 -21.63 0.00
N MET A 108 2.62 -20.51 -0.70
CA MET A 108 3.21 -19.22 -0.30
C MET A 108 2.74 -18.78 1.08
N SER A 109 1.48 -19.04 1.45
CA SER A 109 0.92 -18.76 2.77
C SER A 109 1.56 -19.61 3.87
N GLU A 110 1.75 -20.90 3.61
CA GLU A 110 2.39 -21.85 4.52
C GLU A 110 3.88 -21.51 4.75
N GLU A 111 4.59 -21.11 3.69
CA GLU A 111 6.00 -20.75 3.75
C GLU A 111 6.26 -19.40 4.43
N SER A 112 5.42 -18.39 4.17
CA SER A 112 5.61 -17.05 4.70
C SER A 112 4.93 -16.80 6.05
N GLY A 113 3.99 -17.66 6.44
CA GLY A 113 3.12 -17.45 7.61
C GLY A 113 2.05 -16.37 7.40
N GLU A 114 1.98 -15.74 6.22
CA GLU A 114 0.99 -14.72 5.91
C GLU A 114 -0.32 -15.32 5.36
N ASN A 115 -1.42 -14.63 5.63
CA ASN A 115 -2.73 -15.06 5.12
C ASN A 115 -2.76 -15.02 3.57
N TYR A 116 -3.22 -16.10 2.94
CA TYR A 116 -3.28 -16.21 1.47
C TYR A 116 -4.07 -15.08 0.79
N LYS A 117 -5.11 -14.53 1.45
CA LYS A 117 -5.86 -13.38 0.92
C LYS A 117 -5.00 -12.11 0.90
N LEU A 118 -4.10 -11.96 1.86
CA LEU A 118 -3.16 -10.83 1.89
C LEU A 118 -2.13 -10.95 0.77
N ILE A 119 -1.56 -12.15 0.59
CA ILE A 119 -0.63 -12.44 -0.52
C ILE A 119 -1.29 -12.17 -1.87
N GLN A 120 -2.54 -12.63 -2.05
CA GLN A 120 -3.30 -12.35 -3.27
C GLN A 120 -3.51 -10.86 -3.53
N ARG A 121 -3.76 -10.05 -2.47
CA ARG A 121 -3.87 -8.59 -2.59
C ARG A 121 -2.54 -7.97 -3.04
N TYR A 122 -1.41 -8.41 -2.52
CA TYR A 122 -0.10 -7.96 -2.97
C TYR A 122 0.15 -8.30 -4.44
N ILE A 123 -0.18 -9.51 -4.88
CA ILE A 123 -0.05 -9.92 -6.28
C ILE A 123 -0.91 -9.05 -7.21
N TRP A 124 -2.12 -8.69 -6.80
CA TRP A 124 -2.94 -7.74 -7.55
C TRP A 124 -2.38 -6.34 -7.53
N LEU A 125 -1.88 -5.88 -6.39
CA LEU A 125 -1.26 -4.56 -6.23
C LEU A 125 -0.07 -4.37 -7.20
N ALA A 126 0.69 -5.44 -7.47
CA ALA A 126 1.81 -5.43 -8.41
C ALA A 126 1.42 -5.13 -9.87
N ARG A 127 0.11 -5.04 -10.19
CA ARG A 127 -0.39 -4.63 -11.51
C ARG A 127 -0.52 -3.11 -11.65
N LEU A 128 -0.35 -2.37 -10.57
CA LEU A 128 -0.33 -0.92 -10.62
C LEU A 128 0.97 -0.44 -11.28
N ASN A 129 0.87 0.70 -11.95
CA ASN A 129 2.05 1.43 -12.41
C ASN A 129 2.87 1.94 -11.22
N ASP A 130 4.12 2.34 -11.47
CA ASP A 130 5.05 2.74 -10.41
C ASP A 130 4.58 3.99 -9.65
N ASP A 131 3.87 4.91 -10.31
CA ASP A 131 3.35 6.14 -9.71
C ASP A 131 2.26 5.84 -8.67
N LEU A 132 1.29 4.99 -8.99
CA LEU A 132 0.27 4.57 -8.03
C LEU A 132 0.86 3.71 -6.92
N LEU A 133 1.86 2.87 -7.21
CA LEU A 133 2.60 2.12 -6.19
C LEU A 133 3.32 3.05 -5.22
N ALA A 134 3.94 4.14 -5.71
CA ALA A 134 4.56 5.14 -4.87
C ALA A 134 3.54 5.83 -3.93
N LEU A 135 2.30 6.07 -4.38
CA LEU A 135 1.24 6.57 -3.51
C LEU A 135 0.86 5.57 -2.41
N VAL A 136 0.91 4.26 -2.70
CA VAL A 136 0.68 3.22 -1.67
C VAL A 136 1.80 3.22 -0.64
N ASP A 137 3.06 3.28 -1.06
CA ASP A 137 4.22 3.33 -0.18
C ASP A 137 4.18 4.53 0.75
N ASN A 138 3.76 5.70 0.24
CA ASN A 138 3.63 6.95 0.98
C ASN A 138 2.32 7.05 1.78
N LYS A 139 1.50 5.99 1.87
CA LYS A 139 0.21 5.96 2.58
C LYS A 139 -0.81 7.00 2.10
N GLN A 140 -0.64 7.50 0.88
CA GLN A 140 -1.60 8.40 0.22
C GLN A 140 -2.73 7.61 -0.46
N LEU A 141 -2.42 6.39 -0.91
CA LEU A 141 -3.39 5.42 -1.42
C LEU A 141 -3.38 4.18 -0.51
N GLY A 142 -4.55 3.74 -0.05
CA GLY A 142 -4.64 2.52 0.77
C GLY A 142 -4.52 1.26 -0.09
N MET A 143 -4.11 0.14 0.51
CA MET A 143 -3.99 -1.15 -0.18
C MET A 143 -5.30 -1.58 -0.85
N VAL A 144 -6.45 -1.42 -0.18
CA VAL A 144 -7.76 -1.83 -0.73
C VAL A 144 -8.09 -1.02 -1.97
N GLN A 145 -7.83 0.29 -1.94
CA GLN A 145 -8.02 1.18 -3.09
C GLN A 145 -7.07 0.81 -4.22
N GLY A 146 -5.79 0.56 -3.92
CA GLY A 146 -4.80 0.11 -4.90
C GLY A 146 -5.21 -1.19 -5.59
N VAL A 147 -5.69 -2.18 -4.83
CA VAL A 147 -6.22 -3.44 -5.39
C VAL A 147 -7.44 -3.17 -6.29
N SER A 148 -8.31 -2.23 -5.94
CA SER A 148 -9.45 -1.87 -6.81
C SER A 148 -9.00 -1.24 -8.11
N LEU A 149 -7.96 -0.41 -8.06
CA LEU A 149 -7.39 0.25 -9.25
C LEU A 149 -6.50 -0.67 -10.10
N SER A 150 -6.03 -1.79 -9.57
CA SER A 150 -5.13 -2.72 -10.26
C SER A 150 -5.76 -3.44 -11.48
N VAL A 151 -7.05 -3.31 -11.69
CA VAL A 151 -7.77 -3.85 -12.85
C VAL A 151 -7.84 -2.86 -14.02
N LEU A 152 -7.51 -1.59 -13.78
CA LEU A 152 -7.52 -0.52 -14.76
C LEU A 152 -6.42 -0.74 -15.80
N GLN A 153 -6.66 -0.28 -17.03
CA GLN A 153 -5.62 -0.22 -18.06
C GLN A 153 -4.58 0.85 -17.71
N GLU A 154 -3.37 0.74 -18.26
CA GLU A 154 -2.25 1.64 -17.95
C GLU A 154 -2.60 3.12 -18.10
N LYS A 155 -3.23 3.51 -19.23
CA LYS A 155 -3.70 4.89 -19.47
C LYS A 155 -4.74 5.37 -18.45
N GLU A 156 -5.60 4.47 -17.99
CA GLU A 156 -6.60 4.79 -16.96
C GLU A 156 -5.93 4.97 -15.60
N GLN A 157 -4.90 4.18 -15.29
CA GLN A 157 -4.11 4.33 -14.07
C GLN A 157 -3.36 5.66 -14.04
N GLU A 158 -2.75 6.07 -15.16
CA GLU A 158 -2.12 7.38 -15.33
C GLU A 158 -3.13 8.52 -15.08
N ALA A 159 -4.30 8.46 -15.72
CA ALA A 159 -5.34 9.47 -15.54
C ALA A 159 -5.82 9.56 -14.07
N VAL A 160 -5.95 8.43 -13.38
CA VAL A 160 -6.31 8.39 -11.94
C VAL A 160 -5.20 8.99 -11.09
N TYR A 161 -3.93 8.68 -11.37
CA TYR A 161 -2.79 9.27 -10.66
C TYR A 161 -2.77 10.79 -10.82
N ASP A 162 -2.89 11.29 -12.07
CA ASP A 162 -2.91 12.72 -12.35
C ASP A 162 -4.06 13.43 -11.63
N ALA A 163 -5.25 12.83 -11.61
CA ALA A 163 -6.39 13.37 -10.90
C ALA A 163 -6.18 13.42 -9.39
N ILE A 164 -5.59 12.38 -8.78
CA ILE A 164 -5.24 12.36 -7.35
C ILE A 164 -4.27 13.49 -7.02
N CYS A 165 -3.22 13.67 -7.83
CA CYS A 165 -2.21 14.71 -7.66
C CYS A 165 -2.79 16.11 -7.86
N ARG A 166 -3.56 16.33 -8.93
CA ARG A 166 -4.19 17.61 -9.26
C ARG A 166 -5.14 18.09 -8.17
N HIS A 167 -5.97 17.20 -7.65
CA HIS A 167 -6.95 17.51 -6.62
C HIS A 167 -6.42 17.39 -5.20
N LYS A 168 -5.17 16.93 -5.00
CA LYS A 168 -4.54 16.69 -3.69
C LYS A 168 -5.46 15.90 -2.75
N MET A 169 -6.08 14.83 -3.27
CA MET A 169 -7.10 14.09 -2.56
C MET A 169 -6.66 12.66 -2.22
N LYS A 170 -7.24 12.11 -1.15
CA LYS A 170 -7.15 10.67 -0.87
C LYS A 170 -8.44 10.01 -1.36
N LEU A 171 -8.30 8.97 -2.18
CA LEU A 171 -9.44 8.18 -2.64
C LEU A 171 -10.03 7.38 -1.48
N SER A 172 -11.36 7.42 -1.34
CA SER A 172 -12.08 6.48 -0.49
C SER A 172 -12.24 5.13 -1.20
N THR A 173 -12.52 4.08 -0.42
CA THR A 173 -12.80 2.74 -0.98
C THR A 173 -13.99 2.76 -1.93
N VAL A 174 -15.01 3.55 -1.63
CA VAL A 174 -16.19 3.71 -2.51
C VAL A 174 -15.78 4.34 -3.83
N GLN A 175 -14.97 5.39 -3.82
CA GLN A 175 -14.49 6.05 -5.04
C GLN A 175 -13.65 5.11 -5.90
N ALA A 176 -12.70 4.38 -5.30
CA ALA A 176 -11.87 3.42 -6.02
C ALA A 176 -12.71 2.29 -6.65
N ASN A 177 -13.73 1.79 -5.94
CA ASN A 177 -14.65 0.79 -6.48
C ASN A 177 -15.51 1.34 -7.62
N THR A 178 -16.00 2.58 -7.51
CA THR A 178 -16.76 3.21 -8.61
C THR A 178 -15.91 3.38 -9.86
N ILE A 179 -14.67 3.85 -9.71
CA ILE A 179 -13.71 3.98 -10.82
C ILE A 179 -13.44 2.62 -11.46
N LYS A 180 -13.23 1.56 -10.64
CA LYS A 180 -13.10 0.18 -11.11
C LYS A 180 -14.30 -0.25 -11.95
N HIS A 181 -15.53 -0.02 -11.50
CA HIS A 181 -16.73 -0.40 -12.23
C HIS A 181 -16.87 0.37 -13.54
N LEU A 182 -16.57 1.68 -13.54
CA LEU A 182 -16.56 2.49 -14.76
C LEU A 182 -15.55 1.97 -15.79
N SER A 183 -14.38 1.51 -15.36
CA SER A 183 -13.38 0.89 -16.23
C SER A 183 -13.87 -0.45 -16.80
N ILE A 184 -14.41 -1.33 -15.96
CA ILE A 184 -14.94 -2.64 -16.38
C ILE A 184 -16.08 -2.45 -17.41
N ASP A 185 -16.94 -1.45 -17.20
CA ASP A 185 -18.04 -1.10 -18.12
C ASP A 185 -17.57 -0.40 -19.42
N GLY A 186 -16.27 -0.13 -19.55
CA GLY A 186 -15.71 0.62 -20.69
C GLY A 186 -16.16 2.08 -20.77
N LYS A 187 -16.62 2.65 -19.63
CA LYS A 187 -17.13 4.01 -19.53
C LYS A 187 -16.13 4.99 -18.92
N LEU A 188 -14.99 4.51 -18.44
CA LEU A 188 -13.99 5.36 -17.81
C LEU A 188 -13.23 6.15 -18.87
N ASN A 189 -13.29 7.47 -18.78
CA ASN A 189 -12.45 8.40 -19.50
C ASN A 189 -12.12 9.59 -18.61
N GLU A 190 -11.17 10.43 -19.02
CA GLU A 190 -10.69 11.57 -18.21
C GLU A 190 -11.83 12.53 -17.83
N GLN A 191 -12.77 12.81 -18.73
CA GLN A 191 -13.88 13.73 -18.45
C GLN A 191 -14.85 13.17 -17.40
N ILE A 192 -15.16 11.87 -17.48
CA ILE A 192 -16.05 11.19 -16.51
C ILE A 192 -15.35 11.09 -15.16
N LEU A 193 -14.05 10.76 -15.14
CA LEU A 193 -13.23 10.72 -13.93
C LEU A 193 -13.22 12.08 -13.24
N GLU A 194 -12.91 13.16 -13.95
CA GLU A 194 -12.90 14.53 -13.41
C GLU A 194 -14.26 14.95 -12.87
N ARG A 195 -15.34 14.72 -13.65
CA ARG A 195 -16.71 15.02 -13.18
C ARG A 195 -17.04 14.27 -11.90
N TYR A 196 -16.70 12.96 -11.82
CA TYR A 196 -16.98 12.13 -10.67
C TYR A 196 -16.22 12.62 -9.43
N LEU A 197 -14.92 12.85 -9.54
CA LEU A 197 -14.09 13.27 -8.41
C LEU A 197 -14.45 14.67 -7.92
N THR A 198 -14.75 15.61 -8.83
CA THR A 198 -15.19 16.97 -8.48
C THR A 198 -16.55 16.96 -7.78
N SER A 199 -17.51 16.15 -8.24
CA SER A 199 -18.82 16.02 -7.60
C SER A 199 -18.73 15.41 -6.20
N ALA A 200 -17.89 14.39 -6.03
CA ALA A 200 -17.63 13.75 -4.74
C ALA A 200 -16.94 14.71 -3.73
N GLN A 201 -16.07 15.61 -4.19
CA GLN A 201 -15.50 16.65 -3.33
C GLN A 201 -16.53 17.69 -2.87
N LYS A 202 -17.45 18.08 -3.76
CA LYS A 202 -18.53 19.02 -3.38
C LYS A 202 -19.46 18.43 -2.32
N GLN A 203 -19.74 17.13 -2.38
CA GLN A 203 -20.53 16.44 -1.35
C GLN A 203 -19.83 16.37 0.02
N LYS A 204 -18.50 16.14 0.04
CA LYS A 204 -17.70 16.16 1.30
C LYS A 204 -17.65 17.55 1.96
N ARG A 205 -17.91 18.63 1.22
CA ARG A 205 -17.95 20.00 1.77
C ARG A 205 -19.24 20.33 2.50
N LYS A 206 -20.29 19.49 2.45
CA LYS A 206 -21.41 19.58 3.40
C LYS A 206 -20.84 19.22 4.77
N LYS A 207 -20.70 20.24 5.63
CA LYS A 207 -20.24 20.06 7.01
C LYS A 207 -21.23 19.15 7.73
N GLU A 208 -20.85 17.90 8.00
CA GLU A 208 -21.52 17.09 8.99
C GLU A 208 -21.07 17.56 10.37
N ILE A 209 -21.98 18.05 11.17
CA ILE A 209 -21.76 18.39 12.56
C ILE A 209 -22.31 17.22 13.37
N THR A 210 -21.42 16.43 13.96
CA THR A 210 -21.81 15.38 14.91
C THR A 210 -21.86 16.00 16.30
N LEU A 211 -23.03 16.07 16.90
CA LEU A 211 -23.19 16.46 18.29
C LEU A 211 -23.00 15.21 19.16
N LYS A 212 -22.05 15.25 20.09
CA LYS A 212 -21.82 14.16 21.03
C LYS A 212 -22.88 14.17 22.13
N ASN A 213 -23.43 13.00 22.48
CA ASN A 213 -24.44 12.84 23.54
C ASN A 213 -23.98 13.42 24.88
N GLU A 214 -22.70 13.33 25.23
CA GLU A 214 -22.10 13.94 26.44
C GLU A 214 -22.32 15.45 26.55
N ARG A 215 -22.40 16.16 25.42
CA ARG A 215 -22.68 17.60 25.38
C ARG A 215 -24.18 17.93 25.32
N LEU A 216 -24.96 17.02 24.77
CA LEU A 216 -26.40 17.19 24.68
C LEU A 216 -27.09 16.93 26.03
N SER A 217 -26.56 16.01 26.86
CA SER A 217 -27.06 15.71 28.20
C SER A 217 -26.95 16.89 29.19
N GLU A 218 -26.15 17.91 28.88
CA GLU A 218 -26.13 19.16 29.66
C GLU A 218 -27.38 20.04 29.42
N TYR A 219 -28.10 19.84 28.33
CA TYR A 219 -29.21 20.66 27.87
C TYR A 219 -30.54 19.94 27.78
N PHE A 220 -30.54 18.61 27.77
CA PHE A 220 -31.71 17.77 27.65
C PHE A 220 -31.81 16.76 28.80
N GLU A 221 -33.01 16.50 29.25
CA GLU A 221 -33.28 15.49 30.29
C GLU A 221 -33.09 14.05 29.73
N GLU A 222 -32.76 13.09 30.59
CA GLU A 222 -32.48 11.69 30.17
C GLU A 222 -33.65 11.03 29.43
N GLU A 223 -34.86 11.48 29.64
CA GLU A 223 -36.08 10.94 29.00
C GLU A 223 -36.39 11.56 27.64
N THR A 224 -35.62 12.60 27.21
CA THR A 224 -35.86 13.29 25.93
C THR A 224 -35.40 12.41 24.77
N THR A 225 -36.30 12.12 23.83
CA THR A 225 -35.98 11.29 22.64
C THR A 225 -35.09 12.04 21.64
N GLU A 226 -34.32 11.28 20.81
CA GLU A 226 -33.47 11.88 19.75
C GLU A 226 -34.31 12.76 18.79
N GLU A 227 -35.54 12.39 18.52
CA GLU A 227 -36.44 13.13 17.62
C GLU A 227 -36.87 14.46 18.23
N GLU A 228 -37.15 14.49 19.51
CA GLU A 228 -37.49 15.72 20.28
C GLU A 228 -36.24 16.65 20.35
N MET A 229 -35.06 16.12 20.66
CA MET A 229 -33.82 16.88 20.66
C MET A 229 -33.57 17.53 19.31
N MET A 230 -33.70 16.77 18.22
CA MET A 230 -33.55 17.28 16.87
C MET A 230 -34.52 18.40 16.53
N ASN A 231 -35.80 18.27 16.89
CA ASN A 231 -36.83 19.26 16.65
C ASN A 231 -36.50 20.58 17.37
N ILE A 232 -36.13 20.52 18.65
CA ILE A 232 -35.75 21.69 19.44
C ILE A 232 -34.50 22.38 18.85
N ILE A 233 -33.48 21.61 18.44
CA ILE A 233 -32.30 22.14 17.80
C ILE A 233 -32.64 22.87 16.49
N PHE A 234 -33.53 22.30 15.66
CA PHE A 234 -33.94 22.94 14.41
C PHE A 234 -34.73 24.22 14.65
N GLU A 235 -35.65 24.27 15.62
CA GLU A 235 -36.39 25.48 16.01
C GLU A 235 -35.44 26.60 16.47
N LEU A 236 -34.46 26.27 17.28
CA LEU A 236 -33.43 27.22 17.72
C LEU A 236 -32.60 27.76 16.55
N LEU A 237 -32.22 26.90 15.61
CA LEU A 237 -31.47 27.29 14.42
C LEU A 237 -32.30 28.19 13.49
N GLU A 238 -33.62 27.92 13.33
CA GLU A 238 -34.50 28.78 12.55
C GLU A 238 -34.68 30.16 13.20
N THR A 239 -34.86 30.19 14.53
CA THR A 239 -34.94 31.44 15.28
C THR A 239 -33.67 32.25 15.19
N TRP A 240 -32.50 31.63 15.29
CA TRP A 240 -31.21 32.25 15.08
C TRP A 240 -31.06 32.81 13.65
N LYS A 241 -31.47 32.04 12.63
CA LYS A 241 -31.43 32.48 11.22
C LYS A 241 -32.31 33.68 10.97
N ARG A 242 -33.53 33.75 11.55
CA ARG A 242 -34.40 34.92 11.47
C ARG A 242 -33.79 36.17 12.12
N LYS A 243 -33.22 36.02 13.33
CA LYS A 243 -32.54 37.15 14.02
C LYS A 243 -31.33 37.65 13.21
N LYS A 244 -30.57 36.79 12.58
CA LYS A 244 -29.42 37.17 11.76
C LYS A 244 -29.82 37.84 10.44
N GLY A 245 -30.95 37.47 9.85
CA GLY A 245 -31.50 38.12 8.65
C GLY A 245 -32.06 39.52 8.92
N SER A 246 -32.56 39.79 10.13
CA SER A 246 -33.04 41.12 10.55
C SER A 246 -31.89 42.10 10.83
N ALA A 247 -30.74 41.57 11.32
CA ALA A 247 -29.56 42.42 11.66
C ALA A 247 -28.69 42.80 10.45
N GLN A 248 -29.00 42.29 9.25
CA GLN A 248 -28.30 42.66 7.98
C GLN A 248 -29.08 43.70 7.15
N ASN A 249 -30.26 44.11 7.61
CA ASN A 249 -31.13 45.08 6.94
C ASN A 249 -31.25 46.40 7.74
N GLU A 250 -30.44 46.59 8.75
CA GLU A 250 -30.15 47.88 9.43
C GLU A 250 -28.71 48.32 9.07
#